data_30f186e7eef0351c909309cccc9c0adb
#
_entry.id   30f186e7eef0351c909309cccc9c0adb
#
_cell.length_a   1.000
_cell.length_b   1.000
_cell.length_c   1.000
_cell.angle_alpha   90.00
_cell.angle_beta   90.00
_cell.angle_gamma   90.00
#
_symmetry.space_group_name_H-M   'P 1'
#
loop_
_entity.id
_entity.type
_entity.pdbx_description
1 polymer ?
#
loop_
_entity_poly.entity_id
_entity_poly.type
_entity_poly.pdbx_seq_one_letter_code
_entity_poly.pdbx_strand_id
1 'polypeptide(L)'
;QYDKKNNIRAAIAVILAVVMYLTIDFSIVALIAYGFLYYLVKSLHLELDDRCPWLWTLILFIGGSCLTTFSIQYMLLDPENFTRTTYEKLFLNVLCCLVVYFVVQIFTNNSGLTCIVAHVSLLSFGFVNYFVYLFRGNEFTFSDIRSIGTGLSVAGNYKLQLNDRGVYVIFLAALFIAFVRKWHVRFTGKAGMRVISVMAIALSCVIIAANAYDVNTETWEQKGTYRNGYLLNYVLGVRDSFISAPEGYSKDKIKELEKTYQSDKKDYSTTNEKAKNPTIIAIMNESFSDLSVLGDLQTNMPLTPFIDSLKENTTKGYALSSVFGAKTPNSEWEFMSGNSMAFLPMGSVVYQQYISDTPTTIVSNLKDDGYTCIAMHPYYETGWSRNLVYPHIGFDEMHFIDYFDQTKILREYITDQELYDKIIKRYENRKNNEKLFFMG
;
A
#
# COMPACT_ATOMS: atom_id res chain seq x y z
N GLN A 1 12.45 -42.83 27.99
CA GLN A 1 11.02 -42.85 28.38
C GLN A 1 10.42 -41.53 28.02
N TYR A 2 9.61 -41.54 26.97
CA TYR A 2 8.78 -40.37 26.63
C TYR A 2 7.87 -40.06 27.83
N ASP A 3 8.05 -38.88 28.43
CA ASP A 3 7.22 -38.47 29.55
C ASP A 3 5.82 -38.18 29.03
N LYS A 4 4.91 -39.17 29.22
CA LYS A 4 3.46 -39.05 28.88
C LYS A 4 2.84 -37.74 29.36
N LYS A 5 3.32 -37.20 30.50
CA LYS A 5 2.82 -35.93 31.06
C LYS A 5 3.14 -34.72 30.16
N ASN A 6 4.32 -34.71 29.48
CA ASN A 6 4.67 -33.60 28.60
C ASN A 6 3.89 -33.60 27.29
N ASN A 7 3.57 -34.80 26.75
CA ASN A 7 2.72 -34.91 25.57
C ASN A 7 1.29 -34.45 25.85
N ILE A 8 0.77 -34.77 27.03
CA ILE A 8 -0.56 -34.30 27.46
C ILE A 8 -0.57 -32.77 27.62
N ARG A 9 0.49 -32.17 28.21
CA ARG A 9 0.60 -30.72 28.36
C ARG A 9 0.68 -30.01 27.00
N ALA A 10 1.42 -30.58 26.06
CA ALA A 10 1.53 -30.05 24.69
C ALA A 10 0.16 -30.11 23.98
N ALA A 11 -0.57 -31.23 24.09
CA ALA A 11 -1.90 -31.37 23.52
C ALA A 11 -2.89 -30.36 24.13
N ILE A 12 -2.86 -30.19 25.45
CA ILE A 12 -3.70 -29.19 26.13
C ILE A 12 -3.36 -27.79 25.68
N ALA A 13 -2.09 -27.45 25.54
CA ALA A 13 -1.65 -26.13 25.07
C ALA A 13 -2.16 -25.82 23.65
N VAL A 14 -2.09 -26.81 22.74
CA VAL A 14 -2.62 -26.67 21.37
C VAL A 14 -4.14 -26.48 21.37
N ILE A 15 -4.87 -27.33 22.14
CA ILE A 15 -6.32 -27.24 22.24
C ILE A 15 -6.74 -25.89 22.81
N LEU A 16 -6.10 -25.40 23.86
CA LEU A 16 -6.39 -24.10 24.46
C LEU A 16 -6.06 -22.96 23.48
N ALA A 17 -4.99 -23.04 22.70
CA ALA A 17 -4.68 -22.06 21.70
C ALA A 17 -5.75 -22.00 20.60
N VAL A 18 -6.26 -23.15 20.15
CA VAL A 18 -7.37 -23.23 19.18
C VAL A 18 -8.66 -22.69 19.79
N VAL A 19 -8.98 -23.03 21.02
CA VAL A 19 -10.16 -22.51 21.72
C VAL A 19 -10.08 -21.01 21.92
N MET A 20 -8.93 -20.48 22.33
CA MET A 20 -8.71 -19.02 22.41
C MET A 20 -8.91 -18.34 21.05
N TYR A 21 -8.43 -18.96 20.00
CA TYR A 21 -8.61 -18.45 18.65
C TYR A 21 -10.07 -18.34 18.22
N LEU A 22 -10.87 -19.35 18.57
CA LEU A 22 -12.25 -19.48 18.09
C LEU A 22 -13.30 -18.70 18.92
N THR A 23 -12.98 -18.30 20.16
CA THR A 23 -14.04 -17.94 21.12
C THR A 23 -13.91 -16.60 21.82
N ILE A 24 -12.84 -15.81 21.66
CA ILE A 24 -12.57 -14.77 22.67
C ILE A 24 -12.44 -13.36 22.06
N ASP A 25 -13.40 -12.50 22.39
CA ASP A 25 -13.19 -11.06 22.53
C ASP A 25 -12.15 -10.83 23.63
N PHE A 26 -11.29 -9.79 23.44
CA PHE A 26 -10.18 -9.50 24.36
C PHE A 26 -10.68 -9.30 25.78
N SER A 27 -10.52 -10.32 26.62
CA SER A 27 -11.01 -10.35 28.01
C SER A 27 -9.89 -10.74 28.97
N ILE A 28 -10.09 -10.48 30.26
CA ILE A 28 -9.21 -10.94 31.35
C ILE A 28 -9.04 -12.47 31.28
N VAL A 29 -10.06 -13.20 30.84
CA VAL A 29 -10.00 -14.66 30.64
C VAL A 29 -8.99 -15.04 29.57
N ALA A 30 -8.89 -14.28 28.47
CA ALA A 30 -7.88 -14.50 27.44
C ALA A 30 -6.45 -14.31 27.97
N LEU A 31 -6.21 -13.28 28.78
CA LEU A 31 -4.90 -13.06 29.42
C LEU A 31 -4.52 -14.21 30.39
N ILE A 32 -5.45 -14.69 31.19
CA ILE A 32 -5.22 -15.83 32.08
C ILE A 32 -4.90 -17.10 31.28
N ALA A 33 -5.69 -17.38 30.25
CA ALA A 33 -5.49 -18.53 29.36
C ALA A 33 -4.14 -18.44 28.63
N TYR A 34 -3.76 -17.26 28.17
CA TYR A 34 -2.45 -17.01 27.57
C TYR A 34 -1.31 -17.25 28.57
N GLY A 35 -1.41 -16.72 29.79
CA GLY A 35 -0.41 -16.94 30.84
C GLY A 35 -0.24 -18.45 31.18
N PHE A 36 -1.35 -19.19 31.22
CA PHE A 36 -1.32 -20.64 31.40
C PHE A 36 -0.67 -21.38 30.23
N LEU A 37 -1.00 -21.01 28.99
CA LEU A 37 -0.37 -21.54 27.77
C LEU A 37 1.13 -21.28 27.74
N TYR A 38 1.53 -20.06 28.08
CA TYR A 38 2.93 -19.68 28.15
C TYR A 38 3.68 -20.52 29.20
N TYR A 39 3.07 -20.72 30.38
CA TYR A 39 3.63 -21.59 31.41
C TYR A 39 3.76 -23.05 30.94
N LEU A 40 2.74 -23.58 30.25
CA LEU A 40 2.77 -24.93 29.69
C LEU A 40 3.90 -25.08 28.66
N VAL A 41 4.03 -24.13 27.73
CA VAL A 41 5.11 -24.12 26.73
C VAL A 41 6.48 -24.05 27.41
N LYS A 42 6.61 -23.17 28.42
CA LYS A 42 7.87 -23.04 29.16
C LYS A 42 8.26 -24.32 29.91
N SER A 43 7.28 -25.11 30.36
CA SER A 43 7.50 -26.38 31.06
C SER A 43 7.77 -27.59 30.15
N LEU A 44 7.66 -27.42 28.81
CA LEU A 44 7.95 -28.47 27.83
C LEU A 44 9.43 -28.82 27.84
N HIS A 45 9.72 -30.13 27.83
CA HIS A 45 11.03 -30.69 27.56
C HIS A 45 10.91 -31.48 26.26
N LEU A 46 11.58 -31.01 25.21
CA LEU A 46 11.59 -31.65 23.90
C LEU A 46 12.96 -32.28 23.67
N GLU A 47 12.98 -33.61 23.61
CA GLU A 47 14.14 -34.36 23.17
C GLU A 47 13.91 -34.79 21.73
N LEU A 48 14.70 -34.23 20.80
CA LEU A 48 14.60 -34.51 19.38
C LEU A 48 15.71 -35.49 18.99
N ASP A 49 15.38 -36.42 18.09
CA ASP A 49 16.33 -37.42 17.60
C ASP A 49 17.39 -36.74 16.72
N ASP A 50 18.64 -36.81 17.12
CA ASP A 50 19.77 -36.21 16.42
C ASP A 50 20.15 -36.94 15.11
N ARG A 51 19.49 -38.07 14.78
CA ARG A 51 19.77 -38.82 13.53
C ARG A 51 19.30 -38.08 12.27
N CYS A 52 18.25 -37.28 12.38
CA CYS A 52 17.64 -36.55 11.25
C CYS A 52 17.45 -35.07 11.56
N PRO A 53 18.49 -34.29 11.85
CA PRO A 53 18.36 -32.91 12.27
C PRO A 53 17.75 -32.01 11.19
N TRP A 54 17.95 -32.32 9.90
CA TRP A 54 17.36 -31.61 8.78
C TRP A 54 15.82 -31.74 8.73
N LEU A 55 15.30 -32.94 9.10
CA LEU A 55 13.85 -33.18 9.12
C LEU A 55 13.16 -32.32 10.20
N TRP A 56 13.75 -32.31 11.41
CA TRP A 56 13.21 -31.47 12.50
C TRP A 56 13.27 -29.99 12.19
N THR A 57 14.32 -29.54 11.50
CA THR A 57 14.40 -28.16 11.02
C THR A 57 13.34 -27.86 9.98
N LEU A 58 13.12 -28.76 9.02
CA LEU A 58 12.09 -28.59 8.01
C LEU A 58 10.69 -28.52 8.64
N ILE A 59 10.38 -29.42 9.59
CA ILE A 59 9.12 -29.42 10.32
C ILE A 59 8.92 -28.08 11.06
N LEU A 60 9.97 -27.59 11.73
CA LEU A 60 9.92 -26.32 12.45
C LEU A 60 9.70 -25.14 11.49
N PHE A 61 10.36 -25.13 10.33
CA PHE A 61 10.23 -24.08 9.33
C PHE A 61 8.85 -24.08 8.65
N ILE A 62 8.34 -25.26 8.31
CA ILE A 62 6.99 -25.38 7.76
C ILE A 62 5.94 -24.91 8.80
N GLY A 63 6.02 -25.40 10.03
CA GLY A 63 5.12 -24.98 11.11
C GLY A 63 5.21 -23.49 11.40
N GLY A 64 6.42 -22.93 11.46
CA GLY A 64 6.65 -21.50 11.64
C GLY A 64 6.12 -20.67 10.48
N SER A 65 6.30 -21.13 9.24
CA SER A 65 5.80 -20.45 8.04
C SER A 65 4.27 -20.48 7.96
N CYS A 66 3.66 -21.61 8.30
CA CYS A 66 2.19 -21.70 8.42
C CYS A 66 1.65 -20.73 9.47
N LEU A 67 2.27 -20.69 10.65
CA LEU A 67 1.90 -19.78 11.73
C LEU A 67 2.08 -18.32 11.33
N THR A 68 3.18 -17.98 10.65
CA THR A 68 3.45 -16.62 10.17
C THR A 68 2.42 -16.18 9.13
N THR A 69 2.16 -17.03 8.12
CA THR A 69 1.14 -16.80 7.10
C THR A 69 -0.22 -16.56 7.74
N PHE A 70 -0.61 -17.47 8.65
CA PHE A 70 -1.85 -17.36 9.39
C PHE A 70 -1.93 -16.04 10.17
N SER A 71 -0.89 -15.69 10.92
CA SER A 71 -0.86 -14.48 11.76
C SER A 71 -1.02 -13.20 10.93
N ILE A 72 -0.32 -13.12 9.79
CA ILE A 72 -0.42 -11.96 8.88
C ILE A 72 -1.82 -11.85 8.29
N GLN A 73 -2.40 -12.96 7.82
CA GLN A 73 -3.75 -12.97 7.26
C GLN A 73 -4.81 -12.65 8.31
N TYR A 74 -4.70 -13.24 9.51
CA TYR A 74 -5.64 -13.01 10.61
C TYR A 74 -5.69 -11.55 11.06
N MET A 75 -4.55 -10.88 11.03
CA MET A 75 -4.44 -9.46 11.42
C MET A 75 -5.20 -8.54 10.45
N LEU A 76 -5.20 -8.90 9.16
CA LEU A 76 -5.69 -8.05 8.07
C LEU A 76 -7.13 -8.35 7.66
N LEU A 77 -7.55 -9.61 7.74
CA LEU A 77 -8.81 -10.06 7.16
C LEU A 77 -9.90 -10.25 8.20
N ASP A 78 -11.10 -9.84 7.84
CA ASP A 78 -12.29 -10.26 8.56
C ASP A 78 -12.52 -11.77 8.40
N PRO A 79 -13.10 -12.45 9.39
CA PRO A 79 -13.30 -13.89 9.35
C PRO A 79 -14.01 -14.37 8.09
N GLU A 80 -14.98 -13.60 7.60
CA GLU A 80 -15.70 -13.88 6.35
C GLU A 80 -14.79 -13.83 5.11
N ASN A 81 -13.79 -12.99 5.13
CA ASN A 81 -12.85 -12.82 4.02
C ASN A 81 -11.68 -13.80 4.07
N PHE A 82 -11.36 -14.33 5.25
CA PHE A 82 -10.31 -15.33 5.43
C PHE A 82 -10.55 -16.61 4.61
N THR A 83 -11.82 -16.98 4.42
CA THR A 83 -12.22 -18.16 3.65
C THR A 83 -12.19 -17.96 2.14
N ARG A 84 -11.99 -16.74 1.63
CA ARG A 84 -11.94 -16.46 0.20
C ARG A 84 -10.62 -16.85 -0.47
N THR A 85 -9.54 -16.96 0.31
CA THR A 85 -8.26 -17.42 -0.19
C THR A 85 -8.27 -18.93 -0.35
N THR A 86 -8.01 -19.44 -1.54
CA THR A 86 -7.98 -20.89 -1.80
C THR A 86 -6.80 -21.56 -1.10
N TYR A 87 -6.91 -22.86 -0.81
CA TYR A 87 -5.83 -23.65 -0.19
C TYR A 87 -4.55 -23.60 -1.01
N GLU A 88 -4.65 -23.57 -2.32
CA GLU A 88 -3.55 -23.46 -3.25
C GLU A 88 -2.75 -22.16 -3.04
N LYS A 89 -3.47 -21.04 -2.95
CA LYS A 89 -2.86 -19.72 -2.69
C LYS A 89 -2.32 -19.60 -1.26
N LEU A 90 -2.99 -20.19 -0.28
CA LEU A 90 -2.45 -20.29 1.08
C LEU A 90 -1.13 -21.06 1.10
N PHE A 91 -1.04 -22.17 0.37
CA PHE A 91 0.21 -22.91 0.21
C PHE A 91 1.32 -22.06 -0.42
N LEU A 92 1.01 -21.27 -1.46
CA LEU A 92 1.98 -20.35 -2.07
C LEU A 92 2.45 -19.26 -1.09
N ASN A 93 1.57 -18.76 -0.23
CA ASN A 93 1.96 -17.82 0.84
C ASN A 93 2.91 -18.48 1.86
N VAL A 94 2.67 -19.73 2.23
CA VAL A 94 3.58 -20.50 3.09
C VAL A 94 4.93 -20.67 2.41
N LEU A 95 4.98 -20.94 1.11
CA LEU A 95 6.24 -21.00 0.36
C LEU A 95 6.96 -19.64 0.34
N CYS A 96 6.26 -18.51 0.20
CA CYS A 96 6.87 -17.19 0.32
C CYS A 96 7.52 -16.99 1.70
N CYS A 97 6.86 -17.40 2.79
CA CYS A 97 7.45 -17.41 4.12
C CYS A 97 8.68 -18.33 4.19
N LEU A 98 8.58 -19.56 3.68
CA LEU A 98 9.67 -20.53 3.70
C LEU A 98 10.93 -20.03 3.01
N VAL A 99 10.80 -19.30 1.90
CA VAL A 99 11.93 -18.64 1.24
C VAL A 99 12.67 -17.75 2.23
N VAL A 100 11.96 -16.92 2.99
CA VAL A 100 12.58 -16.03 3.99
C VAL A 100 13.27 -16.84 5.09
N TYR A 101 12.62 -17.90 5.60
CA TYR A 101 13.22 -18.78 6.61
C TYR A 101 14.52 -19.40 6.11
N PHE A 102 14.55 -19.92 4.88
CA PHE A 102 15.76 -20.51 4.33
C PHE A 102 16.85 -19.47 4.02
N VAL A 103 16.48 -18.27 3.59
CA VAL A 103 17.42 -17.16 3.42
C VAL A 103 18.10 -16.84 4.76
N VAL A 104 17.32 -16.65 5.82
CA VAL A 104 17.86 -16.39 7.17
C VAL A 104 18.73 -17.56 7.66
N GLN A 105 18.35 -18.81 7.34
CA GLN A 105 19.13 -20.01 7.71
C GLN A 105 20.54 -20.01 7.11
N ILE A 106 20.70 -19.53 5.88
CA ILE A 106 22.03 -19.44 5.24
C ILE A 106 23.01 -18.61 6.09
N PHE A 107 22.50 -17.55 6.72
CA PHE A 107 23.32 -16.63 7.53
C PHE A 107 23.48 -17.11 8.98
N THR A 108 22.41 -17.57 9.61
CA THR A 108 22.42 -17.90 11.05
C THR A 108 23.02 -19.27 11.34
N ASN A 109 22.84 -20.23 10.43
CA ASN A 109 23.15 -21.66 10.64
C ASN A 109 22.62 -22.26 11.97
N ASN A 110 21.55 -21.68 12.48
CA ASN A 110 20.88 -22.06 13.73
C ASN A 110 19.36 -22.03 13.51
N SER A 111 18.71 -23.18 13.50
CA SER A 111 17.29 -23.31 13.21
C SER A 111 16.39 -22.53 14.17
N GLY A 112 16.71 -22.52 15.46
CA GLY A 112 15.97 -21.77 16.46
C GLY A 112 16.07 -20.26 16.24
N LEU A 113 17.30 -19.76 16.05
CA LEU A 113 17.52 -18.33 15.76
C LEU A 113 16.88 -17.94 14.44
N THR A 114 17.00 -18.78 13.41
CA THR A 114 16.34 -18.57 12.11
C THR A 114 14.84 -18.38 12.28
N CYS A 115 14.18 -19.27 13.01
CA CYS A 115 12.73 -19.16 13.22
C CYS A 115 12.34 -17.88 13.93
N ILE A 116 13.07 -17.47 14.95
CA ILE A 116 12.79 -16.22 15.66
C ILE A 116 12.97 -15.03 14.74
N VAL A 117 14.11 -14.94 14.06
CA VAL A 117 14.42 -13.79 13.19
C VAL A 117 13.47 -13.73 12.01
N ALA A 118 13.25 -14.83 11.29
CA ALA A 118 12.35 -14.86 10.14
C ALA A 118 10.90 -14.55 10.53
N HIS A 119 10.40 -15.16 11.62
CA HIS A 119 9.06 -14.92 12.12
C HIS A 119 8.85 -13.45 12.52
N VAL A 120 9.74 -12.89 13.32
CA VAL A 120 9.65 -11.49 13.77
C VAL A 120 9.75 -10.53 12.58
N SER A 121 10.67 -10.76 11.64
CA SER A 121 10.83 -9.92 10.45
C SER A 121 9.57 -9.92 9.58
N LEU A 122 9.00 -11.09 9.30
CA LEU A 122 7.79 -11.24 8.50
C LEU A 122 6.57 -10.65 9.23
N LEU A 123 6.44 -10.84 10.54
CA LEU A 123 5.37 -10.20 11.31
C LEU A 123 5.52 -8.69 11.34
N SER A 124 6.73 -8.15 11.49
CA SER A 124 6.96 -6.70 11.42
C SER A 124 6.52 -6.15 10.08
N PHE A 125 6.82 -6.86 8.99
CA PHE A 125 6.34 -6.52 7.66
C PHE A 125 4.81 -6.57 7.56
N GLY A 126 4.18 -7.58 8.14
CA GLY A 126 2.71 -7.67 8.26
C GLY A 126 2.11 -6.51 9.06
N PHE A 127 2.76 -6.08 10.16
CA PHE A 127 2.31 -4.91 10.93
C PHE A 127 2.45 -3.60 10.16
N VAL A 128 3.51 -3.43 9.36
CA VAL A 128 3.63 -2.27 8.46
C VAL A 128 2.41 -2.22 7.53
N ASN A 129 2.08 -3.35 6.89
CA ASN A 129 0.89 -3.41 6.05
C ASN A 129 -0.41 -3.13 6.82
N TYR A 130 -0.57 -3.70 8.02
CA TYR A 130 -1.73 -3.48 8.88
C TYR A 130 -1.95 -1.99 9.17
N PHE A 131 -0.92 -1.24 9.58
CA PHE A 131 -1.04 0.19 9.85
C PHE A 131 -1.28 0.99 8.58
N VAL A 132 -0.59 0.68 7.48
CA VAL A 132 -0.81 1.34 6.19
C VAL A 132 -2.24 1.14 5.72
N TYR A 133 -2.78 -0.06 5.86
CA TYR A 133 -4.17 -0.36 5.50
C TYR A 133 -5.18 0.42 6.36
N LEU A 134 -4.94 0.54 7.67
CA LEU A 134 -5.79 1.34 8.56
C LEU A 134 -5.82 2.82 8.17
N PHE A 135 -4.71 3.36 7.66
CA PHE A 135 -4.62 4.78 7.33
C PHE A 135 -5.26 5.14 6.01
N ARG A 136 -5.12 4.31 4.99
CA ARG A 136 -5.51 4.67 3.63
C ARG A 136 -6.48 3.68 2.98
N GLY A 137 -6.86 2.61 3.64
CA GLY A 137 -7.74 1.57 3.09
C GLY A 137 -7.10 0.69 2.00
N ASN A 138 -5.80 0.92 1.69
CA ASN A 138 -5.03 0.18 0.71
C ASN A 138 -3.85 -0.52 1.37
N GLU A 139 -3.44 -1.65 0.79
CA GLU A 139 -2.30 -2.43 1.25
C GLU A 139 -0.96 -1.73 0.98
N PHE A 140 0.04 -2.09 1.80
CA PHE A 140 1.42 -1.73 1.53
C PHE A 140 1.95 -2.56 0.36
N THR A 141 2.37 -1.87 -0.70
CA THR A 141 2.86 -2.47 -1.95
C THR A 141 4.36 -2.24 -2.12
N PHE A 142 4.97 -2.92 -3.08
CA PHE A 142 6.38 -2.69 -3.43
C PHE A 142 6.66 -1.24 -3.86
N SER A 143 5.72 -0.62 -4.56
CA SER A 143 5.82 0.78 -4.98
C SER A 143 5.88 1.76 -3.80
N ASP A 144 5.29 1.42 -2.67
CA ASP A 144 5.31 2.25 -1.47
C ASP A 144 6.70 2.37 -0.82
N ILE A 145 7.63 1.46 -1.14
CA ILE A 145 9.02 1.58 -0.68
C ILE A 145 9.65 2.89 -1.17
N ARG A 146 9.32 3.33 -2.38
CA ARG A 146 9.79 4.61 -2.92
C ARG A 146 9.13 5.82 -2.22
N SER A 147 7.94 5.64 -1.68
CA SER A 147 7.15 6.66 -0.99
C SER A 147 7.37 6.69 0.53
N ILE A 148 8.29 5.89 1.06
CA ILE A 148 8.49 5.72 2.52
C ILE A 148 8.79 7.05 3.21
N GLY A 149 9.56 7.94 2.58
CA GLY A 149 9.86 9.27 3.11
C GLY A 149 8.61 10.12 3.31
N THR A 150 7.71 10.13 2.32
CA THR A 150 6.41 10.82 2.41
C THR A 150 5.53 10.19 3.48
N GLY A 151 5.48 8.85 3.54
CA GLY A 151 4.72 8.14 4.58
C GLY A 151 5.20 8.47 5.99
N LEU A 152 6.50 8.53 6.21
CA LEU A 152 7.08 8.87 7.52
C LEU A 152 6.82 10.34 7.92
N SER A 153 6.78 11.28 6.97
CA SER A 153 6.51 12.69 7.26
C SER A 153 5.10 12.95 7.78
N VAL A 154 4.14 12.11 7.39
CA VAL A 154 2.74 12.20 7.84
C VAL A 154 2.39 11.22 8.96
N ALA A 155 3.25 10.26 9.26
CA ALA A 155 2.98 9.19 10.24
C ALA A 155 2.72 9.75 11.66
N GLY A 156 3.32 10.88 12.01
CA GLY A 156 3.11 11.55 13.30
C GLY A 156 1.69 12.06 13.53
N ASN A 157 0.92 12.26 12.45
CA ASN A 157 -0.47 12.75 12.50
C ASN A 157 -1.48 11.63 12.79
N TYR A 158 -1.03 10.38 12.83
CA TYR A 158 -1.91 9.23 13.02
C TYR A 158 -1.67 8.55 14.36
N LYS A 159 -2.75 8.17 15.03
CA LYS A 159 -2.68 7.35 16.25
C LYS A 159 -2.56 5.89 15.85
N LEU A 160 -1.42 5.28 16.17
CA LEU A 160 -1.21 3.84 15.99
C LEU A 160 -2.06 3.08 17.03
N GLN A 161 -3.20 2.55 16.60
CA GLN A 161 -4.06 1.73 17.44
C GLN A 161 -4.01 0.27 16.96
N LEU A 162 -3.75 -0.63 17.89
CA LEU A 162 -3.87 -2.06 17.65
C LEU A 162 -5.30 -2.48 17.96
N ASN A 163 -5.91 -3.22 17.05
CA ASN A 163 -7.14 -3.95 17.34
C ASN A 163 -6.82 -5.26 18.09
N ASP A 164 -7.83 -5.93 18.57
CA ASP A 164 -7.69 -7.18 19.33
C ASP A 164 -6.91 -8.24 18.56
N ARG A 165 -7.06 -8.33 17.25
CA ARG A 165 -6.34 -9.28 16.39
C ARG A 165 -4.84 -9.03 16.35
N GLY A 166 -4.42 -7.75 16.26
CA GLY A 166 -3.01 -7.38 16.34
C GLY A 166 -2.40 -7.78 17.68
N VAL A 167 -3.14 -7.60 18.79
CA VAL A 167 -2.71 -8.03 20.13
C VAL A 167 -2.59 -9.56 20.22
N TYR A 168 -3.54 -10.31 19.67
CA TYR A 168 -3.46 -11.77 19.63
C TYR A 168 -2.26 -12.27 18.84
N VAL A 169 -1.95 -11.64 17.71
CA VAL A 169 -0.78 -12.01 16.91
C VAL A 169 0.50 -11.80 17.70
N ILE A 170 0.63 -10.73 18.48
CA ILE A 170 1.78 -10.49 19.35
C ILE A 170 1.90 -11.61 20.42
N PHE A 171 0.79 -11.98 21.06
CA PHE A 171 0.78 -13.08 22.04
C PHE A 171 1.16 -14.40 21.40
N LEU A 172 0.64 -14.69 20.21
CA LEU A 172 0.95 -15.91 19.47
C LEU A 172 2.43 -15.96 19.07
N ALA A 173 3.00 -14.84 18.66
CA ALA A 173 4.42 -14.72 18.37
C ALA A 173 5.29 -14.98 19.62
N ALA A 174 4.90 -14.44 20.77
CA ALA A 174 5.63 -14.67 22.01
C ALA A 174 5.57 -16.15 22.44
N LEU A 175 4.41 -16.82 22.28
CA LEU A 175 4.28 -18.25 22.50
C LEU A 175 5.17 -19.07 21.56
N PHE A 176 5.18 -18.72 20.28
CA PHE A 176 6.05 -19.37 19.27
C PHE A 176 7.52 -19.21 19.61
N ILE A 177 7.97 -18.01 19.98
CA ILE A 177 9.35 -17.76 20.40
C ILE A 177 9.71 -18.60 21.64
N ALA A 178 8.79 -18.68 22.63
CA ALA A 178 8.99 -19.52 23.81
C ALA A 178 9.11 -21.00 23.45
N PHE A 179 8.32 -21.48 22.49
CA PHE A 179 8.36 -22.85 21.97
C PHE A 179 9.66 -23.11 21.24
N VAL A 180 10.06 -22.23 20.30
CA VAL A 180 11.29 -22.37 19.52
C VAL A 180 12.54 -22.46 20.41
N ARG A 181 12.55 -21.74 21.54
CA ARG A 181 13.64 -21.83 22.53
C ARG A 181 13.77 -23.20 23.20
N LYS A 182 12.76 -24.05 23.10
CA LYS A 182 12.78 -25.43 23.57
C LYS A 182 13.17 -26.42 22.46
N TRP A 183 13.23 -25.96 21.22
CA TRP A 183 13.55 -26.74 20.04
C TRP A 183 15.06 -26.75 19.80
N HIS A 184 15.73 -27.74 20.35
CA HIS A 184 17.18 -27.86 20.25
C HIS A 184 17.53 -28.91 19.20
N VAL A 185 18.04 -28.46 18.05
CA VAL A 185 18.56 -29.32 16.98
C VAL A 185 20.01 -28.96 16.74
N ARG A 186 20.90 -29.96 16.83
CA ARG A 186 22.33 -29.79 16.58
C ARG A 186 22.67 -30.23 15.16
N PHE A 187 23.27 -29.35 14.38
CA PHE A 187 23.81 -29.68 13.07
C PHE A 187 25.31 -29.94 13.15
N THR A 188 25.74 -31.11 12.64
CA THR A 188 27.15 -31.45 12.50
C THR A 188 27.77 -30.93 11.21
N GLY A 189 26.96 -30.60 10.18
CA GLY A 189 27.41 -30.15 8.86
C GLY A 189 26.80 -28.80 8.41
N LYS A 190 27.44 -27.68 8.77
CA LYS A 190 26.98 -26.34 8.39
C LYS A 190 26.87 -26.11 6.86
N ALA A 191 27.80 -26.68 6.08
CA ALA A 191 27.83 -26.57 4.62
C ALA A 191 26.65 -27.30 3.97
N GLY A 192 26.31 -28.50 4.42
CA GLY A 192 25.18 -29.27 3.91
C GLY A 192 23.86 -28.56 4.10
N MET A 193 23.68 -27.92 5.27
CA MET A 193 22.44 -27.19 5.53
C MET A 193 22.28 -25.93 4.66
N ARG A 194 23.36 -25.24 4.32
CA ARG A 194 23.34 -24.11 3.36
C ARG A 194 22.93 -24.58 1.97
N VAL A 195 23.48 -25.71 1.51
CA VAL A 195 23.12 -26.29 0.20
C VAL A 195 21.63 -26.65 0.18
N ILE A 196 21.12 -27.33 1.21
CA ILE A 196 19.71 -27.67 1.35
C ILE A 196 18.84 -26.39 1.32
N SER A 197 19.26 -25.34 2.03
CA SER A 197 18.54 -24.07 2.05
C SER A 197 18.47 -23.42 0.66
N VAL A 198 19.57 -23.39 -0.08
CA VAL A 198 19.61 -22.84 -1.45
C VAL A 198 18.71 -23.66 -2.38
N MET A 199 18.75 -24.99 -2.30
CA MET A 199 17.88 -25.87 -3.09
C MET A 199 16.40 -25.65 -2.75
N ALA A 200 16.06 -25.51 -1.47
CA ALA A 200 14.70 -25.27 -1.02
C ALA A 200 14.18 -23.91 -1.49
N ILE A 201 15.02 -22.88 -1.46
CA ILE A 201 14.70 -21.54 -2.03
C ILE A 201 14.41 -21.68 -3.52
N ALA A 202 15.33 -22.30 -4.27
CA ALA A 202 15.17 -22.47 -5.72
C ALA A 202 13.87 -23.23 -6.07
N LEU A 203 13.62 -24.34 -5.38
CA LEU A 203 12.39 -25.12 -5.57
C LEU A 203 11.14 -24.32 -5.23
N SER A 204 11.13 -23.59 -4.11
CA SER A 204 10.01 -22.74 -3.72
C SER A 204 9.75 -21.64 -4.75
N CYS A 205 10.78 -20.98 -5.23
CA CYS A 205 10.66 -19.94 -6.27
C CYS A 205 10.12 -20.52 -7.59
N VAL A 206 10.57 -21.71 -8.00
CA VAL A 206 10.03 -22.38 -9.21
C VAL A 206 8.56 -22.72 -9.05
N ILE A 207 8.17 -23.27 -7.89
CA ILE A 207 6.76 -23.62 -7.63
C ILE A 207 5.90 -22.32 -7.60
N ILE A 208 6.36 -21.28 -6.95
CA ILE A 208 5.64 -19.98 -6.92
C ILE A 208 5.51 -19.43 -8.34
N ALA A 209 6.58 -19.39 -9.12
CA ALA A 209 6.57 -18.88 -10.49
C ALA A 209 5.63 -19.69 -11.39
N ALA A 210 5.68 -21.02 -11.32
CA ALA A 210 4.85 -21.89 -12.14
C ALA A 210 3.35 -21.78 -11.85
N ASN A 211 2.97 -21.54 -10.58
CA ASN A 211 1.56 -21.52 -10.17
C ASN A 211 0.99 -20.10 -9.99
N ALA A 212 1.84 -19.09 -10.03
CA ALA A 212 1.43 -17.70 -9.86
C ALA A 212 1.61 -16.85 -11.13
N TYR A 213 2.03 -17.47 -12.24
CA TYR A 213 2.28 -16.76 -13.51
C TYR A 213 1.05 -16.02 -14.01
N ASP A 214 -0.10 -16.69 -14.03
CA ASP A 214 -1.37 -16.15 -14.53
C ASP A 214 -2.24 -15.51 -13.41
N VAL A 215 -1.72 -15.43 -12.20
CA VAL A 215 -2.48 -14.81 -11.11
C VAL A 215 -2.51 -13.31 -11.30
N ASN A 216 -3.71 -12.77 -11.48
CA ASN A 216 -3.95 -11.34 -11.63
C ASN A 216 -3.96 -10.64 -10.28
N THR A 217 -3.23 -9.53 -10.17
CA THR A 217 -3.26 -8.64 -8.99
C THR A 217 -4.37 -7.62 -9.08
N GLU A 218 -5.16 -7.62 -10.13
CA GLU A 218 -6.22 -6.69 -10.54
C GLU A 218 -6.15 -5.31 -9.87
N THR A 219 -5.79 -4.32 -10.65
CA THR A 219 -5.58 -2.93 -10.22
C THR A 219 -6.84 -2.27 -9.63
N TRP A 220 -8.00 -2.78 -9.96
CA TRP A 220 -9.31 -2.25 -9.55
C TRP A 220 -9.81 -2.78 -8.21
N GLU A 221 -9.31 -3.94 -7.78
CA GLU A 221 -9.74 -4.52 -6.52
C GLU A 221 -8.72 -4.24 -5.42
N GLN A 222 -9.10 -3.47 -4.44
CA GLN A 222 -8.35 -3.30 -3.19
C GLN A 222 -8.10 -4.59 -2.43
N LYS A 223 -8.67 -5.67 -2.90
CA LYS A 223 -8.82 -6.93 -2.18
C LYS A 223 -7.95 -8.05 -2.77
N GLY A 224 -6.85 -7.70 -3.46
CA GLY A 224 -5.89 -8.71 -3.93
C GLY A 224 -5.45 -9.66 -2.82
N THR A 225 -5.24 -9.14 -1.61
CA THR A 225 -4.92 -9.94 -0.42
C THR A 225 -6.04 -10.91 -0.04
N TYR A 226 -7.30 -10.58 -0.22
CA TYR A 226 -8.42 -11.49 0.09
C TYR A 226 -8.42 -12.72 -0.83
N ARG A 227 -7.97 -12.56 -2.07
CA ARG A 227 -7.91 -13.65 -3.05
C ARG A 227 -6.58 -14.38 -3.03
N ASN A 228 -5.48 -13.65 -2.94
CA ASN A 228 -4.13 -14.17 -3.13
C ASN A 228 -3.41 -14.45 -1.81
N GLY A 229 -3.86 -13.85 -0.70
CA GLY A 229 -3.07 -13.73 0.51
C GLY A 229 -2.01 -12.62 0.40
N TYR A 230 -1.66 -11.99 1.52
CA TYR A 230 -0.86 -10.78 1.49
C TYR A 230 0.55 -10.97 0.92
N LEU A 231 1.28 -11.98 1.37
CA LEU A 231 2.67 -12.17 0.93
C LEU A 231 2.77 -12.53 -0.55
N LEU A 232 1.88 -13.41 -1.03
CA LEU A 232 1.82 -13.73 -2.44
C LEU A 232 1.45 -12.50 -3.27
N ASN A 233 0.42 -11.75 -2.84
CA ASN A 233 -0.01 -10.53 -3.52
C ASN A 233 1.11 -9.49 -3.58
N TYR A 234 1.89 -9.33 -2.49
CA TYR A 234 3.05 -8.45 -2.47
C TYR A 234 4.14 -8.88 -3.47
N VAL A 235 4.47 -10.18 -3.52
CA VAL A 235 5.46 -10.73 -4.47
C VAL A 235 5.01 -10.55 -5.91
N LEU A 236 3.71 -10.76 -6.19
CA LEU A 236 3.12 -10.50 -7.50
C LEU A 236 3.17 -9.01 -7.84
N GLY A 237 2.91 -8.13 -6.88
CA GLY A 237 3.06 -6.68 -7.04
C GLY A 237 4.50 -6.26 -7.39
N VAL A 238 5.53 -6.98 -6.89
CA VAL A 238 6.92 -6.78 -7.34
C VAL A 238 7.07 -7.14 -8.82
N ARG A 239 6.55 -8.30 -9.25
CA ARG A 239 6.53 -8.71 -10.67
C ARG A 239 5.88 -7.65 -11.54
N ASP A 240 4.69 -7.19 -11.14
CA ASP A 240 3.87 -6.26 -11.92
C ASP A 240 4.38 -4.81 -11.86
N SER A 241 5.33 -4.52 -10.97
CA SER A 241 6.00 -3.20 -10.90
C SER A 241 6.93 -2.93 -12.09
N PHE A 242 7.25 -3.95 -12.87
CA PHE A 242 8.04 -3.80 -14.09
C PHE A 242 7.10 -3.69 -15.27
N ILE A 243 6.95 -2.45 -15.79
CA ILE A 243 6.13 -2.18 -16.97
C ILE A 243 6.86 -2.71 -18.20
N SER A 244 6.22 -3.64 -18.90
CA SER A 244 6.67 -4.08 -20.23
C SER A 244 5.94 -3.28 -21.30
N ALA A 245 6.63 -3.04 -22.42
CA ALA A 245 5.98 -2.42 -23.57
C ALA A 245 4.80 -3.30 -24.04
N PRO A 246 3.63 -2.72 -24.36
CA PRO A 246 2.51 -3.46 -24.88
C PRO A 246 2.86 -4.14 -26.21
N GLU A 247 2.14 -5.22 -26.52
CA GLU A 247 2.33 -5.93 -27.77
C GLU A 247 2.13 -5.03 -28.98
N GLY A 248 3.05 -5.10 -29.94
CA GLY A 248 3.05 -4.24 -31.13
C GLY A 248 3.57 -2.83 -30.90
N TYR A 249 4.09 -2.49 -29.72
CA TYR A 249 4.70 -1.19 -29.46
C TYR A 249 5.97 -0.99 -30.29
N SER A 250 5.99 0.10 -31.08
CA SER A 250 7.18 0.59 -31.75
C SER A 250 7.10 2.12 -31.93
N LYS A 251 8.26 2.76 -32.07
CA LYS A 251 8.29 4.21 -32.37
C LYS A 251 7.57 4.57 -33.65
N ASP A 252 7.62 3.70 -34.63
CA ASP A 252 6.97 3.93 -35.93
C ASP A 252 5.44 3.78 -35.80
N LYS A 253 4.97 2.82 -34.99
CA LYS A 253 3.54 2.69 -34.69
C LYS A 253 2.98 3.89 -33.96
N ILE A 254 3.74 4.44 -33.01
CA ILE A 254 3.35 5.69 -32.31
C ILE A 254 3.24 6.86 -33.29
N LYS A 255 4.22 7.02 -34.21
CA LYS A 255 4.16 8.06 -35.24
C LYS A 255 2.99 7.88 -36.21
N GLU A 256 2.64 6.64 -36.56
CA GLU A 256 1.48 6.33 -37.37
C GLU A 256 0.17 6.74 -36.65
N LEU A 257 0.04 6.35 -35.38
CA LEU A 257 -1.11 6.74 -34.55
C LEU A 257 -1.20 8.27 -34.42
N GLU A 258 -0.09 8.94 -34.16
CA GLU A 258 -0.03 10.40 -34.08
C GLU A 258 -0.55 11.05 -35.36
N LYS A 259 -0.08 10.60 -36.55
CA LYS A 259 -0.58 11.10 -37.82
C LYS A 259 -2.06 10.84 -38.03
N THR A 260 -2.53 9.66 -37.62
CA THR A 260 -3.95 9.26 -37.78
C THR A 260 -4.86 10.18 -36.95
N TYR A 261 -4.47 10.47 -35.71
CA TYR A 261 -5.29 11.27 -34.79
C TYR A 261 -5.08 12.79 -34.92
N GLN A 262 -3.93 13.24 -35.47
CA GLN A 262 -3.73 14.67 -35.79
C GLN A 262 -4.67 15.16 -36.90
N SER A 263 -5.09 14.29 -37.82
CA SER A 263 -6.03 14.66 -38.89
C SER A 263 -7.43 14.99 -38.38
N ASP A 264 -7.79 14.52 -37.17
CA ASP A 264 -9.10 14.76 -36.55
C ASP A 264 -9.13 15.98 -35.59
N LYS A 265 -8.07 16.76 -35.53
CA LYS A 265 -8.10 18.05 -34.80
C LYS A 265 -9.16 18.94 -35.44
N LYS A 266 -10.37 18.90 -34.89
CA LYS A 266 -11.38 19.92 -35.17
C LYS A 266 -10.82 21.26 -34.73
N ASP A 267 -10.76 22.18 -35.67
CA ASP A 267 -10.43 23.57 -35.34
C ASP A 267 -11.58 24.14 -34.50
N TYR A 268 -11.39 24.13 -33.18
CA TYR A 268 -12.30 24.76 -32.22
C TYR A 268 -11.99 26.25 -32.11
N SER A 269 -11.48 26.92 -33.18
CA SER A 269 -11.34 28.35 -33.20
C SER A 269 -12.72 28.98 -32.97
N THR A 270 -13.02 29.26 -31.70
CA THR A 270 -14.26 29.91 -31.31
C THR A 270 -14.22 31.33 -31.81
N THR A 271 -15.19 31.66 -32.62
CA THR A 271 -15.44 32.99 -33.16
C THR A 271 -15.78 34.05 -32.10
N ASN A 272 -15.65 33.75 -30.83
CA ASN A 272 -16.03 34.64 -29.74
C ASN A 272 -14.80 35.45 -29.28
N GLU A 273 -14.56 36.58 -29.96
CA GLU A 273 -13.45 37.50 -29.67
C GLU A 273 -13.43 38.03 -28.22
N LYS A 274 -14.58 37.97 -27.50
CA LYS A 274 -14.66 38.42 -26.09
C LYS A 274 -14.11 37.42 -25.09
N ALA A 275 -13.88 36.16 -25.47
CA ALA A 275 -13.38 35.11 -24.58
C ALA A 275 -11.90 34.82 -24.75
N LYS A 276 -11.16 35.75 -25.38
CA LYS A 276 -9.68 35.56 -25.55
C LYS A 276 -9.02 35.63 -24.17
N ASN A 277 -8.48 34.49 -23.74
CA ASN A 277 -7.58 34.35 -22.61
C ASN A 277 -8.22 34.50 -21.20
N PRO A 278 -9.20 33.66 -20.81
CA PRO A 278 -9.71 33.65 -19.44
C PRO A 278 -8.61 33.27 -18.46
N THR A 279 -8.66 33.78 -17.23
CA THR A 279 -7.93 33.17 -16.13
C THR A 279 -8.56 31.83 -15.82
N ILE A 280 -7.75 30.79 -15.68
CA ILE A 280 -8.17 29.44 -15.38
C ILE A 280 -7.74 29.11 -13.95
N ILE A 281 -8.67 28.66 -13.11
CA ILE A 281 -8.41 28.25 -11.74
C ILE A 281 -8.90 26.82 -11.60
N ALA A 282 -7.98 25.89 -11.43
CA ALA A 282 -8.26 24.49 -11.13
C ALA A 282 -8.00 24.23 -9.64
N ILE A 283 -9.01 23.78 -8.94
CA ILE A 283 -8.91 23.41 -7.51
C ILE A 283 -9.17 21.92 -7.37
N MET A 284 -8.19 21.20 -6.85
CA MET A 284 -8.38 19.83 -6.43
C MET A 284 -8.83 19.80 -4.98
N ASN A 285 -10.13 19.76 -4.77
CA ASN A 285 -10.70 19.64 -3.43
C ASN A 285 -10.66 18.17 -2.98
N GLU A 286 -9.51 17.76 -2.49
CA GLU A 286 -9.27 16.37 -2.07
C GLU A 286 -10.21 15.98 -0.92
N SER A 287 -10.58 14.72 -0.89
CA SER A 287 -11.53 14.15 0.09
C SER A 287 -12.95 14.76 0.07
N PHE A 288 -13.23 15.67 -0.87
CA PHE A 288 -14.58 16.11 -1.11
C PHE A 288 -15.32 15.12 -2.01
N SER A 289 -16.54 14.76 -1.60
CA SER A 289 -17.44 13.94 -2.42
C SER A 289 -18.90 14.26 -2.14
N ASP A 290 -19.73 14.07 -3.14
CA ASP A 290 -21.17 14.08 -2.95
C ASP A 290 -21.58 12.73 -2.33
N LEU A 291 -21.88 12.75 -1.03
CA LEU A 291 -22.24 11.54 -0.29
C LEU A 291 -23.58 10.94 -0.73
N SER A 292 -24.39 11.63 -1.54
CA SER A 292 -25.62 11.09 -2.09
C SER A 292 -25.40 9.88 -2.99
N VAL A 293 -24.18 9.67 -3.50
CA VAL A 293 -23.81 8.48 -4.26
C VAL A 293 -23.88 7.18 -3.43
N LEU A 294 -23.91 7.28 -2.10
CA LEU A 294 -24.06 6.13 -1.19
C LEU A 294 -25.53 5.70 -1.01
N GLY A 295 -26.48 6.43 -1.58
CA GLY A 295 -27.93 6.19 -1.45
C GLY A 295 -28.64 7.28 -0.65
N ASP A 296 -29.87 7.01 -0.23
CA ASP A 296 -30.71 7.95 0.52
C ASP A 296 -30.19 8.12 1.96
N LEU A 297 -29.29 9.08 2.14
CA LEU A 297 -28.78 9.44 3.45
C LEU A 297 -29.76 10.38 4.16
N GLN A 298 -30.18 9.99 5.35
CA GLN A 298 -31.01 10.83 6.23
C GLN A 298 -30.11 11.84 6.96
N THR A 299 -30.15 13.08 6.56
CA THR A 299 -29.36 14.18 7.15
C THR A 299 -30.27 15.31 7.63
N ASN A 300 -29.84 16.03 8.65
CA ASN A 300 -30.59 17.17 9.21
C ASN A 300 -30.43 18.46 8.36
N MET A 301 -29.56 18.46 7.35
CA MET A 301 -29.34 19.56 6.40
C MET A 301 -28.83 19.00 5.06
N PRO A 302 -28.98 19.75 3.96
CA PRO A 302 -28.42 19.35 2.68
C PRO A 302 -26.92 19.09 2.77
N LEU A 303 -26.43 18.08 2.04
CA LEU A 303 -25.01 17.69 2.07
C LEU A 303 -24.11 18.73 1.42
N THR A 304 -24.51 19.30 0.28
CA THR A 304 -23.72 20.23 -0.52
C THR A 304 -24.51 21.48 -0.92
N PRO A 305 -25.08 22.24 0.06
CA PRO A 305 -26.06 23.28 -0.23
C PRO A 305 -25.52 24.39 -1.15
N PHE A 306 -24.26 24.77 -1.02
CA PHE A 306 -23.63 25.76 -1.87
C PHE A 306 -23.50 25.26 -3.31
N ILE A 307 -22.95 24.07 -3.51
CA ILE A 307 -22.78 23.47 -4.85
C ILE A 307 -24.14 23.26 -5.52
N ASP A 308 -25.16 22.82 -4.76
CA ASP A 308 -26.50 22.61 -5.25
C ASP A 308 -27.18 23.92 -5.70
N SER A 309 -26.82 25.03 -5.05
CA SER A 309 -27.35 26.36 -5.39
C SER A 309 -26.79 26.93 -6.69
N LEU A 310 -25.63 26.47 -7.16
CA LEU A 310 -25.02 26.96 -8.40
C LEU A 310 -25.80 26.47 -9.61
N LYS A 311 -26.36 27.37 -10.41
CA LYS A 311 -27.20 27.04 -11.57
C LYS A 311 -26.78 27.78 -12.83
N GLU A 312 -26.37 29.04 -12.73
CA GLU A 312 -25.99 29.88 -13.86
C GLU A 312 -24.48 29.75 -14.14
N ASN A 313 -24.10 29.70 -15.42
CA ASN A 313 -22.70 29.56 -15.87
C ASN A 313 -21.96 28.40 -15.20
N THR A 314 -22.67 27.32 -14.86
CA THR A 314 -22.15 26.20 -14.10
C THR A 314 -22.43 24.89 -14.83
N THR A 315 -21.38 24.07 -15.00
CA THR A 315 -21.50 22.67 -15.42
C THR A 315 -21.17 21.79 -14.26
N LYS A 316 -22.03 20.81 -13.96
CA LYS A 316 -21.82 19.82 -12.89
C LYS A 316 -21.81 18.42 -13.47
N GLY A 317 -21.07 17.51 -12.84
CA GLY A 317 -21.04 16.11 -13.23
C GLY A 317 -20.19 15.30 -12.29
N TYR A 318 -20.15 14.00 -12.53
CA TYR A 318 -19.30 13.06 -11.82
C TYR A 318 -18.12 12.68 -12.69
N ALA A 319 -16.94 12.65 -12.10
CA ALA A 319 -15.74 12.10 -12.72
C ALA A 319 -15.43 10.73 -12.12
N LEU A 320 -15.27 9.73 -12.99
CA LEU A 320 -14.80 8.42 -12.56
C LEU A 320 -13.27 8.48 -12.36
N SER A 321 -12.82 8.40 -11.11
CA SER A 321 -11.40 8.32 -10.79
C SER A 321 -10.93 6.88 -10.84
N SER A 322 -9.80 6.61 -11.50
CA SER A 322 -9.12 5.32 -11.44
C SER A 322 -8.20 5.19 -10.22
N VAL A 323 -8.13 6.25 -9.40
CA VAL A 323 -7.36 6.28 -8.15
C VAL A 323 -8.25 5.93 -6.99
N PHE A 324 -7.90 4.89 -6.25
CA PHE A 324 -8.63 4.49 -5.05
C PHE A 324 -7.81 4.82 -3.80
N GLY A 325 -8.37 5.66 -2.94
CA GLY A 325 -7.85 6.02 -1.61
C GLY A 325 -6.41 6.50 -1.57
N ALA A 326 -6.17 7.68 -0.97
CA ALA A 326 -4.86 8.33 -0.91
C ALA A 326 -4.22 8.55 -2.31
N LYS A 327 -2.94 8.88 -2.37
CA LYS A 327 -2.19 9.09 -3.62
C LYS A 327 -2.75 10.22 -4.49
N THR A 328 -3.06 11.35 -3.89
CA THR A 328 -3.48 12.61 -4.52
C THR A 328 -2.73 12.94 -5.82
N PRO A 329 -1.39 12.76 -5.91
CA PRO A 329 -0.65 13.10 -7.12
C PRO A 329 -1.04 12.28 -8.35
N ASN A 330 -1.66 11.12 -8.17
CA ASN A 330 -2.17 10.34 -9.28
C ASN A 330 -3.41 10.98 -9.91
N SER A 331 -4.32 11.51 -9.10
CA SER A 331 -5.48 12.26 -9.60
C SER A 331 -5.07 13.60 -10.21
N GLU A 332 -4.09 14.29 -9.61
CA GLU A 332 -3.46 15.47 -10.22
C GLU A 332 -2.88 15.14 -11.60
N TRP A 333 -2.18 14.01 -11.72
CA TRP A 333 -1.60 13.55 -12.96
C TRP A 333 -2.65 13.24 -14.03
N GLU A 334 -3.72 12.52 -13.67
CA GLU A 334 -4.83 12.24 -14.60
C GLU A 334 -5.45 13.53 -15.13
N PHE A 335 -5.70 14.51 -14.23
CA PHE A 335 -6.22 15.81 -14.62
C PHE A 335 -5.26 16.57 -15.56
N MET A 336 -3.98 16.64 -15.21
CA MET A 336 -3.03 17.45 -15.98
C MET A 336 -2.62 16.81 -17.30
N SER A 337 -2.51 15.50 -17.36
CA SER A 337 -1.98 14.80 -18.55
C SER A 337 -3.07 14.19 -19.43
N GLY A 338 -4.27 13.97 -18.90
CA GLY A 338 -5.31 13.20 -19.58
C GLY A 338 -5.02 11.70 -19.65
N ASN A 339 -3.96 11.20 -19.01
CA ASN A 339 -3.59 9.79 -18.98
C ASN A 339 -4.18 9.10 -17.76
N SER A 340 -4.76 7.91 -17.95
CA SER A 340 -5.33 7.13 -16.85
C SER A 340 -4.28 6.32 -16.09
N MET A 341 -4.40 6.32 -14.76
CA MET A 341 -3.65 5.44 -13.87
C MET A 341 -4.01 3.96 -14.00
N ALA A 342 -5.15 3.65 -14.62
CA ALA A 342 -5.64 2.29 -14.80
C ALA A 342 -4.67 1.34 -15.53
N PHE A 343 -3.75 1.90 -16.31
CA PHE A 343 -2.76 1.14 -17.07
C PHE A 343 -1.41 0.98 -16.34
N LEU A 344 -1.29 1.51 -15.14
CA LEU A 344 -0.07 1.39 -14.34
C LEU A 344 -0.22 0.30 -13.26
N PRO A 345 0.89 -0.30 -12.85
CA PRO A 345 0.88 -1.30 -11.78
C PRO A 345 0.21 -0.79 -10.50
N MET A 346 -0.46 -1.70 -9.80
CA MET A 346 -1.08 -1.40 -8.51
C MET A 346 -0.04 -0.78 -7.55
N GLY A 347 -0.44 0.23 -6.83
CA GLY A 347 0.44 0.91 -5.90
C GLY A 347 1.33 1.99 -6.52
N SER A 348 1.32 2.18 -7.84
CA SER A 348 2.08 3.23 -8.53
C SER A 348 1.77 4.61 -7.97
N VAL A 349 2.82 5.45 -7.93
CA VAL A 349 2.74 6.89 -7.67
C VAL A 349 3.53 7.56 -8.79
N VAL A 350 2.83 8.19 -9.74
CA VAL A 350 3.44 8.70 -10.97
C VAL A 350 4.57 9.68 -10.67
N TYR A 351 4.36 10.61 -9.76
CA TYR A 351 5.34 11.62 -9.39
C TYR A 351 6.67 11.05 -8.86
N GLN A 352 6.61 9.88 -8.25
CA GLN A 352 7.79 9.27 -7.62
C GLN A 352 8.47 8.22 -8.50
N GLN A 353 7.80 7.77 -9.55
CA GLN A 353 8.25 6.57 -10.29
C GLN A 353 8.45 6.80 -11.79
N TYR A 354 7.66 7.68 -12.41
CA TYR A 354 7.58 7.71 -13.87
C TYR A 354 7.89 9.05 -14.49
N ILE A 355 7.90 10.15 -13.73
CA ILE A 355 8.22 11.47 -14.28
C ILE A 355 9.72 11.72 -14.12
N SER A 356 10.44 11.58 -15.22
CA SER A 356 11.87 11.90 -15.32
C SER A 356 12.16 12.99 -16.36
N ASP A 357 11.24 13.20 -17.29
CA ASP A 357 11.35 14.14 -18.39
C ASP A 357 10.17 15.11 -18.38
N THR A 358 10.14 16.08 -19.30
CA THR A 358 9.04 17.04 -19.44
C THR A 358 7.86 16.37 -20.16
N PRO A 359 6.78 16.04 -19.46
CA PRO A 359 5.61 15.42 -20.08
C PRO A 359 4.75 16.49 -20.78
N THR A 360 3.99 16.07 -21.80
CA THR A 360 2.92 16.89 -22.34
C THR A 360 1.75 16.91 -21.38
N THR A 361 1.34 18.12 -20.96
CA THR A 361 0.27 18.33 -19.99
C THR A 361 -0.55 19.56 -20.36
N ILE A 362 -1.67 19.79 -19.67
CA ILE A 362 -2.42 21.04 -19.79
C ILE A 362 -1.53 22.25 -19.48
N VAL A 363 -0.55 22.10 -18.56
CA VAL A 363 0.40 23.16 -18.21
C VAL A 363 1.26 23.52 -19.39
N SER A 364 1.87 22.53 -20.07
CA SER A 364 2.70 22.79 -21.26
C SER A 364 1.89 23.43 -22.39
N ASN A 365 0.66 22.94 -22.63
CA ASN A 365 -0.21 23.49 -23.66
C ASN A 365 -0.61 24.97 -23.38
N LEU A 366 -0.93 25.27 -22.12
CA LEU A 366 -1.28 26.64 -21.71
C LEU A 366 -0.05 27.58 -21.77
N LYS A 367 1.13 27.08 -21.47
CA LYS A 367 2.38 27.85 -21.65
C LYS A 367 2.64 28.20 -23.11
N ASP A 368 2.42 27.27 -24.03
CA ASP A 368 2.50 27.53 -25.47
C ASP A 368 1.51 28.63 -25.92
N ASP A 369 0.36 28.72 -25.25
CA ASP A 369 -0.63 29.79 -25.43
C ASP A 369 -0.30 31.08 -24.65
N GLY A 370 0.83 31.15 -23.97
CA GLY A 370 1.36 32.31 -23.26
C GLY A 370 0.75 32.55 -21.87
N TYR A 371 0.30 31.49 -21.20
CA TYR A 371 -0.12 31.55 -19.80
C TYR A 371 1.08 31.46 -18.85
N THR A 372 0.97 32.19 -17.73
CA THR A 372 1.79 31.95 -16.53
C THR A 372 1.09 30.89 -15.69
N CYS A 373 1.76 29.77 -15.52
CA CYS A 373 1.20 28.60 -14.80
C CYS A 373 1.74 28.55 -13.37
N ILE A 374 0.82 28.55 -12.40
CA ILE A 374 1.08 28.71 -10.97
C ILE A 374 0.53 27.53 -10.22
N ALA A 375 1.39 26.82 -9.46
CA ALA A 375 0.98 25.79 -8.52
C ALA A 375 0.98 26.35 -7.09
N MET A 376 -0.09 26.13 -6.35
CA MET A 376 -0.24 26.54 -4.95
C MET A 376 -0.70 25.37 -4.10
N HIS A 377 0.18 24.88 -3.21
CA HIS A 377 -0.14 23.75 -2.35
C HIS A 377 0.24 24.05 -0.90
N PRO A 378 -0.74 24.25 0.01
CA PRO A 378 -0.48 24.68 1.38
C PRO A 378 0.07 23.57 2.28
N TYR A 379 1.04 22.81 1.76
CA TYR A 379 1.75 21.75 2.46
C TYR A 379 3.23 21.73 2.05
N TYR A 380 4.02 20.81 2.61
CA TYR A 380 5.43 20.69 2.32
C TYR A 380 5.72 20.38 0.84
N GLU A 381 6.69 21.05 0.26
CA GLU A 381 7.12 20.85 -1.12
C GLU A 381 7.58 19.43 -1.43
N THR A 382 8.17 18.75 -0.42
CA THR A 382 8.62 17.36 -0.52
C THR A 382 7.46 16.36 -0.53
N GLY A 383 6.25 16.80 -0.18
CA GLY A 383 5.05 15.99 -0.25
C GLY A 383 4.84 15.44 -1.66
N TRP A 384 4.88 14.11 -1.80
CA TRP A 384 4.80 13.42 -3.08
C TRP A 384 5.87 13.83 -4.10
N SER A 385 7.00 14.40 -3.64
CA SER A 385 8.11 14.88 -4.49
C SER A 385 7.71 16.02 -5.45
N ARG A 386 6.71 16.86 -5.09
CA ARG A 386 6.23 17.96 -5.94
C ARG A 386 7.34 18.95 -6.30
N ASN A 387 8.27 19.21 -5.37
CA ASN A 387 9.45 20.05 -5.62
C ASN A 387 10.33 19.54 -6.78
N LEU A 388 10.33 18.24 -7.05
CA LEU A 388 11.07 17.63 -8.15
C LEU A 388 10.23 17.56 -9.43
N VAL A 389 8.94 17.30 -9.31
CA VAL A 389 8.05 16.99 -10.43
C VAL A 389 7.44 18.24 -11.07
N TYR A 390 7.03 19.23 -10.28
CA TYR A 390 6.40 20.44 -10.83
C TYR A 390 7.29 21.24 -11.80
N PRO A 391 8.62 21.32 -11.60
CA PRO A 391 9.52 21.87 -12.60
C PRO A 391 9.49 21.12 -13.94
N HIS A 392 9.40 19.77 -13.90
CA HIS A 392 9.27 18.95 -15.12
C HIS A 392 7.92 19.14 -15.81
N ILE A 393 6.84 19.29 -15.04
CA ILE A 393 5.52 19.63 -15.59
C ILE A 393 5.51 21.02 -16.22
N GLY A 394 6.36 21.91 -15.73
CA GLY A 394 6.60 23.22 -16.36
C GLY A 394 5.89 24.38 -15.67
N PHE A 395 5.49 24.29 -14.40
CA PHE A 395 4.97 25.43 -13.65
C PHE A 395 6.01 26.56 -13.54
N ASP A 396 5.57 27.81 -13.72
CA ASP A 396 6.41 29.00 -13.63
C ASP A 396 6.57 29.48 -12.18
N GLU A 397 5.52 29.38 -11.39
CA GLU A 397 5.52 29.71 -9.97
C GLU A 397 5.05 28.50 -9.18
N MET A 398 5.74 28.20 -8.07
CA MET A 398 5.39 27.09 -7.18
C MET A 398 5.43 27.62 -5.75
N HIS A 399 4.28 27.53 -5.08
CA HIS A 399 4.10 28.04 -3.74
C HIS A 399 3.67 26.90 -2.81
N PHE A 400 4.46 26.68 -1.77
CA PHE A 400 4.25 25.66 -0.76
C PHE A 400 4.01 26.27 0.62
N ILE A 401 4.04 25.48 1.68
CA ILE A 401 3.64 25.85 3.03
C ILE A 401 4.21 27.20 3.50
N ASP A 402 5.46 27.51 3.17
CA ASP A 402 6.13 28.74 3.60
C ASP A 402 5.56 30.03 2.97
N TYR A 403 4.79 29.91 1.90
CA TYR A 403 4.11 31.01 1.25
C TYR A 403 2.81 31.44 1.95
N PHE A 404 2.23 30.55 2.73
CA PHE A 404 0.95 30.72 3.39
C PHE A 404 1.10 31.22 4.83
N ASP A 405 0.06 31.84 5.36
CA ASP A 405 0.00 32.24 6.76
C ASP A 405 -0.22 31.00 7.65
N GLN A 406 0.86 30.58 8.29
CA GLN A 406 0.87 29.39 9.17
C GLN A 406 0.13 29.60 10.49
N THR A 407 -0.48 30.76 10.73
CA THR A 407 -1.39 30.98 11.87
C THR A 407 -2.84 30.61 11.54
N LYS A 408 -3.18 30.51 10.26
CA LYS A 408 -4.51 30.13 9.78
C LYS A 408 -4.62 28.61 9.64
N ILE A 409 -4.74 27.93 10.77
CA ILE A 409 -4.74 26.46 10.85
C ILE A 409 -6.11 25.96 11.31
N LEU A 410 -6.59 24.91 10.66
CA LEU A 410 -7.74 24.11 11.08
C LEU A 410 -7.34 22.62 11.01
N ARG A 411 -7.49 21.90 12.13
CA ARG A 411 -7.15 20.46 12.22
C ARG A 411 -5.72 20.14 11.75
N GLU A 412 -4.76 20.97 12.20
CA GLU A 412 -3.31 20.81 11.91
C GLU A 412 -2.87 21.18 10.50
N TYR A 413 -3.79 21.61 9.62
CA TYR A 413 -3.49 22.04 8.25
C TYR A 413 -3.85 23.52 8.03
N ILE A 414 -3.16 24.15 7.08
CA ILE A 414 -3.51 25.49 6.61
C ILE A 414 -4.91 25.42 5.99
N THR A 415 -5.76 26.41 6.27
CA THR A 415 -7.15 26.43 5.83
C THR A 415 -7.27 26.63 4.32
N ASP A 416 -8.30 26.03 3.71
CA ASP A 416 -8.64 26.27 2.29
C ASP A 416 -8.89 27.74 2.02
N GLN A 417 -9.44 28.47 2.99
CA GLN A 417 -9.65 29.93 2.85
C GLN A 417 -8.33 30.67 2.62
N GLU A 418 -7.25 30.29 3.30
CA GLU A 418 -5.94 30.90 3.08
C GLU A 418 -5.40 30.62 1.67
N LEU A 419 -5.62 29.40 1.16
CA LEU A 419 -5.27 29.08 -0.22
C LEU A 419 -6.03 29.98 -1.20
N TYR A 420 -7.34 30.10 -1.03
CA TYR A 420 -8.17 30.95 -1.90
C TYR A 420 -7.80 32.42 -1.80
N ASP A 421 -7.52 32.95 -0.61
CA ASP A 421 -7.07 34.32 -0.40
C ASP A 421 -5.76 34.59 -1.15
N LYS A 422 -4.82 33.65 -1.16
CA LYS A 422 -3.55 33.74 -1.92
C LYS A 422 -3.76 33.71 -3.44
N ILE A 423 -4.64 32.85 -3.94
CA ILE A 423 -5.00 32.80 -5.36
C ILE A 423 -5.63 34.13 -5.78
N ILE A 424 -6.61 34.65 -5.03
CA ILE A 424 -7.27 35.93 -5.29
C ILE A 424 -6.23 37.07 -5.29
N LYS A 425 -5.40 37.13 -4.27
CA LYS A 425 -4.35 38.15 -4.15
C LYS A 425 -3.36 38.12 -5.35
N ARG A 426 -2.93 36.93 -5.79
CA ARG A 426 -2.05 36.81 -6.97
C ARG A 426 -2.79 37.21 -8.25
N TYR A 427 -4.06 36.88 -8.38
CA TYR A 427 -4.90 37.31 -9.49
C TYR A 427 -5.08 38.84 -9.54
N GLU A 428 -5.35 39.49 -8.40
CA GLU A 428 -5.50 40.94 -8.32
C GLU A 428 -4.22 41.71 -8.67
N ASN A 429 -3.07 41.14 -8.29
CA ASN A 429 -1.74 41.70 -8.55
C ASN A 429 -1.17 41.30 -9.93
N ARG A 430 -2.00 40.73 -10.83
CA ARG A 430 -1.52 40.37 -12.17
C ARG A 430 -1.15 41.57 -13.00
N LYS A 431 -0.21 41.38 -13.92
CA LYS A 431 0.14 42.37 -14.92
C LYS A 431 -1.01 42.55 -15.92
N ASN A 432 -1.06 43.73 -16.57
CA ASN A 432 -2.02 43.96 -17.63
C ASN A 432 -1.90 42.89 -18.72
N ASN A 433 -3.03 42.27 -19.08
CA ASN A 433 -3.13 41.19 -20.07
C ASN A 433 -2.37 39.90 -19.72
N GLU A 434 -1.93 39.71 -18.46
CA GLU A 434 -1.34 38.45 -18.01
C GLU A 434 -2.42 37.35 -17.99
N LYS A 435 -2.13 36.26 -18.70
CA LYS A 435 -2.97 35.06 -18.71
C LYS A 435 -2.52 34.17 -17.58
N LEU A 436 -3.41 33.79 -16.69
CA LEU A 436 -3.06 32.99 -15.52
C LEU A 436 -3.75 31.63 -15.51
N PHE A 437 -2.99 30.60 -15.19
CA PHE A 437 -3.50 29.29 -14.82
C PHE A 437 -3.06 28.98 -13.39
N PHE A 438 -4.01 28.70 -12.53
CA PHE A 438 -3.76 28.25 -11.17
C PHE A 438 -4.12 26.77 -11.01
N MET A 439 -3.27 26.02 -10.33
CA MET A 439 -3.52 24.70 -9.80
C MET A 439 -3.37 24.73 -8.28
N GLY A 440 -4.46 24.51 -7.54
CA GLY A 440 -4.53 24.55 -6.08
C GLY A 440 -5.11 23.30 -5.45
#